data_0c45fff60394a72203c27f7d64ff0083
#
_entry.id   0c45fff60394a72203c27f7d64ff0083
#
_cell.length_a   1.000
_cell.length_b   1.000
_cell.length_c   1.000
_cell.angle_alpha   90.00
_cell.angle_beta   90.00
_cell.angle_gamma   90.00
#
_symmetry.space_group_name_H-M   'P 1'
#
loop_
_entity.id
_entity.type
_entity.pdbx_description
1 polymer ?
#
loop_
_entity_poly.entity_id
_entity_poly.type
_entity_poly.pdbx_seq_one_letter_code
_entity_poly.pdbx_strand_id
1 'polypeptide(L)'
;MNQTSKTSLGMAEISTISLEQKLAQWFQRFSEQTSGSPMYQFLSIRLSQDAELINLAKDADQKQPAPNLFFASVHLLLIQNPSEELARYYPSLGGTFDASPLMFKCFKDFCMKFSPQIREILKSRLVQTNEVQRCALLLPSVNFVSQQSGQSKLALVDVGVSGGLNFLMDKTHIKYTTGQTLGQENSSLQILCESKGVPIPEEHRVEIMERIGIDLNPINLLDEDECQWNLALIWPDQLERIERFKSAIQLLKNTPISFSPC
;
A
#
# COMPACT_ATOMS: atom_id res chain seq x y z
N MET A 1 -18.24 32.86 -63.52
CA MET A 1 -16.86 32.62 -63.10
C MET A 1 -16.76 32.96 -61.66
N ASN A 2 -16.86 31.98 -60.74
CA ASN A 2 -16.62 32.17 -59.35
C ASN A 2 -15.83 30.92 -58.86
N GLN A 3 -14.56 31.14 -58.57
CA GLN A 3 -13.67 30.16 -57.97
C GLN A 3 -13.92 30.14 -56.45
N THR A 4 -14.41 29.03 -55.97
CA THR A 4 -14.43 28.74 -54.52
C THR A 4 -13.11 28.11 -54.12
N SER A 5 -12.30 28.87 -53.40
CA SER A 5 -11.08 28.37 -52.73
C SER A 5 -11.49 27.48 -51.53
N LYS A 6 -11.19 26.18 -51.64
CA LYS A 6 -11.26 25.26 -50.50
C LYS A 6 -10.03 25.47 -49.63
N THR A 7 -10.24 26.10 -48.49
CA THR A 7 -9.25 26.16 -47.38
C THR A 7 -9.23 24.79 -46.69
N SER A 8 -8.17 24.02 -46.87
CA SER A 8 -7.92 22.82 -46.11
C SER A 8 -7.53 23.21 -44.67
N LEU A 9 -8.45 23.01 -43.73
CA LEU A 9 -8.09 23.03 -42.30
C LEU A 9 -7.16 21.83 -42.06
N GLY A 10 -5.93 22.14 -41.68
CA GLY A 10 -4.97 21.17 -41.19
C GLY A 10 -5.54 20.46 -39.97
N MET A 11 -5.70 19.15 -40.04
CA MET A 11 -5.90 18.28 -38.88
C MET A 11 -4.66 18.45 -37.98
N ALA A 12 -4.83 19.07 -36.83
CA ALA A 12 -3.81 19.09 -35.80
C ALA A 12 -3.48 17.63 -35.45
N GLU A 13 -2.24 17.22 -35.68
CA GLU A 13 -1.71 15.95 -35.20
C GLU A 13 -1.93 15.89 -33.66
N ILE A 14 -2.83 15.03 -33.21
CA ILE A 14 -2.94 14.64 -31.83
C ILE A 14 -1.65 13.87 -31.53
N SER A 15 -0.63 14.56 -31.03
CA SER A 15 0.61 13.92 -30.62
C SER A 15 0.27 12.94 -29.50
N THR A 16 0.28 11.66 -29.80
CA THR A 16 0.11 10.58 -28.83
C THR A 16 1.32 10.62 -27.91
N ILE A 17 1.10 10.99 -26.64
CA ILE A 17 2.12 11.01 -25.59
C ILE A 17 2.72 9.61 -25.48
N SER A 18 4.05 9.47 -25.55
CA SER A 18 4.73 8.17 -25.45
C SER A 18 4.53 7.52 -24.07
N LEU A 19 4.75 6.21 -23.97
CA LEU A 19 4.64 5.49 -22.70
C LEU A 19 5.62 6.06 -21.65
N GLU A 20 6.84 6.40 -22.06
CA GLU A 20 7.85 7.02 -21.21
C GLU A 20 7.36 8.37 -20.64
N GLN A 21 6.77 9.18 -21.49
CA GLN A 21 6.22 10.46 -21.08
C GLN A 21 5.04 10.30 -20.10
N LYS A 22 4.16 9.30 -20.33
CA LYS A 22 3.08 8.97 -19.40
C LYS A 22 3.61 8.52 -18.05
N LEU A 23 4.63 7.65 -18.03
CA LEU A 23 5.25 7.19 -16.80
C LEU A 23 5.94 8.34 -16.05
N ALA A 24 6.72 9.18 -16.74
CA ALA A 24 7.34 10.34 -16.14
C ALA A 24 6.30 11.28 -15.48
N GLN A 25 5.19 11.56 -16.18
CA GLN A 25 4.08 12.33 -15.61
C GLN A 25 3.42 11.62 -14.44
N TRP A 26 3.32 10.29 -14.47
CA TRP A 26 2.74 9.52 -13.37
C TRP A 26 3.59 9.59 -12.12
N PHE A 27 4.92 9.40 -12.23
CA PHE A 27 5.84 9.59 -11.11
C PHE A 27 5.82 11.03 -10.59
N GLN A 28 5.75 12.03 -11.46
CA GLN A 28 5.63 13.42 -11.06
C GLN A 28 4.35 13.67 -10.23
N ARG A 29 3.18 13.18 -10.69
CA ARG A 29 1.92 13.26 -9.94
C ARG A 29 1.96 12.49 -8.63
N PHE A 30 2.59 11.31 -8.64
CA PHE A 30 2.76 10.52 -7.43
C PHE A 30 3.53 11.29 -6.36
N SER A 31 4.55 12.06 -6.71
CA SER A 31 5.29 12.91 -5.77
C SER A 31 4.40 13.94 -5.06
N GLU A 32 3.37 14.43 -5.73
CA GLU A 32 2.41 15.40 -5.18
C GLU A 32 1.41 14.74 -4.21
N GLN A 33 1.16 13.43 -4.37
CA GLN A 33 0.22 12.64 -3.59
C GLN A 33 0.87 11.92 -2.40
N THR A 34 2.20 11.91 -2.31
CA THR A 34 2.97 11.18 -1.28
C THR A 34 3.45 12.08 -0.14
N SER A 35 2.63 13.06 0.29
CA SER A 35 2.96 13.96 1.40
C SER A 35 3.31 13.24 2.72
N GLY A 36 2.86 11.97 2.88
CA GLY A 36 3.19 11.11 4.02
C GLY A 36 4.51 10.36 3.89
N SER A 37 5.30 10.56 2.81
CA SER A 37 6.61 9.95 2.60
C SER A 37 7.58 10.92 1.90
N PRO A 38 8.35 11.69 2.66
CA PRO A 38 9.39 12.55 2.10
C PRO A 38 10.37 11.80 1.20
N MET A 39 10.66 10.55 1.51
CA MET A 39 11.56 9.71 0.73
C MET A 39 10.97 9.40 -0.66
N TYR A 40 9.75 8.91 -0.75
CA TYR A 40 9.13 8.60 -2.03
C TYR A 40 8.77 9.84 -2.83
N GLN A 41 8.47 10.96 -2.16
CA GLN A 41 8.32 12.26 -2.81
C GLN A 41 9.63 12.66 -3.53
N PHE A 42 10.76 12.64 -2.82
CA PHE A 42 12.07 12.96 -3.39
C PHE A 42 12.46 12.03 -4.54
N LEU A 43 12.34 10.72 -4.34
CA LEU A 43 12.69 9.72 -5.35
C LEU A 43 11.82 9.84 -6.60
N SER A 44 10.51 10.10 -6.45
CA SER A 44 9.58 10.23 -7.57
C SER A 44 9.91 11.42 -8.46
N ILE A 45 10.25 12.57 -7.88
CA ILE A 45 10.67 13.77 -8.63
C ILE A 45 11.92 13.45 -9.45
N ARG A 46 12.92 12.81 -8.84
CA ARG A 46 14.18 12.47 -9.52
C ARG A 46 14.00 11.41 -10.58
N LEU A 47 13.22 10.37 -10.29
CA LEU A 47 12.94 9.28 -11.21
C LEU A 47 12.18 9.77 -12.45
N SER A 48 11.23 10.69 -12.28
CA SER A 48 10.45 11.24 -13.40
C SER A 48 11.33 11.94 -14.47
N GLN A 49 12.55 12.30 -14.11
CA GLN A 49 13.54 12.99 -14.97
C GLN A 49 14.66 12.05 -15.46
N ASP A 50 14.68 10.79 -15.01
CA ASP A 50 15.74 9.83 -15.34
C ASP A 50 15.26 8.82 -16.41
N ALA A 51 15.79 8.93 -17.63
CA ALA A 51 15.37 8.11 -18.76
C ALA A 51 15.63 6.60 -18.57
N GLU A 52 16.70 6.22 -17.84
CA GLU A 52 17.02 4.80 -17.61
C GLU A 52 16.07 4.17 -16.60
N LEU A 53 15.74 4.89 -15.53
CA LEU A 53 14.73 4.44 -14.54
C LEU A 53 13.33 4.40 -15.13
N ILE A 54 12.94 5.38 -15.94
CA ILE A 54 11.68 5.35 -16.69
C ILE A 54 11.64 4.15 -17.64
N ASN A 55 12.73 3.87 -18.35
CA ASN A 55 12.79 2.69 -19.21
C ASN A 55 12.69 1.38 -18.43
N LEU A 56 13.23 1.30 -17.22
CA LEU A 56 13.06 0.15 -16.32
C LEU A 56 11.59 0.01 -15.86
N ALA A 57 10.93 1.11 -15.53
CA ALA A 57 9.54 1.13 -15.09
C ALA A 57 8.51 0.75 -16.17
N LYS A 58 8.90 0.72 -17.46
CA LYS A 58 8.02 0.33 -18.59
C LYS A 58 7.51 -1.10 -18.51
N ASP A 59 8.22 -1.97 -17.79
CA ASP A 59 7.82 -3.37 -17.62
C ASP A 59 6.65 -3.56 -16.62
N ALA A 60 6.24 -2.50 -15.91
CA ALA A 60 5.07 -2.55 -15.05
C ALA A 60 3.79 -2.76 -15.89
N ASP A 61 2.91 -3.66 -15.42
CA ASP A 61 1.58 -3.80 -16.02
C ASP A 61 0.86 -2.45 -15.96
N GLN A 62 0.36 -1.99 -17.10
CA GLN A 62 -0.31 -0.69 -17.23
C GLN A 62 -1.61 -0.58 -16.42
N LYS A 63 -2.16 -1.71 -15.96
CA LYS A 63 -3.33 -1.75 -15.07
C LYS A 63 -2.96 -1.55 -13.60
N GLN A 64 -1.66 -1.60 -13.26
CA GLN A 64 -1.15 -1.42 -11.92
C GLN A 64 -0.65 0.02 -11.69
N PRO A 65 -0.67 0.52 -10.45
CA PRO A 65 -0.08 1.81 -10.10
C PRO A 65 1.46 1.73 -10.18
N ALA A 66 2.02 2.00 -11.38
CA ALA A 66 3.43 1.81 -11.69
C ALA A 66 4.40 2.41 -10.65
N PRO A 67 4.19 3.62 -10.08
CA PRO A 67 5.08 4.12 -9.04
C PRO A 67 5.11 3.24 -7.78
N ASN A 68 3.95 2.82 -7.28
CA ASN A 68 3.87 1.95 -6.11
C ASN A 68 4.55 0.60 -6.38
N LEU A 69 4.27 0.00 -7.55
CA LEU A 69 4.85 -1.28 -7.94
C LEU A 69 6.37 -1.19 -8.08
N PHE A 70 6.88 -0.12 -8.69
CA PHE A 70 8.31 0.10 -8.88
C PHE A 70 9.03 0.27 -7.54
N PHE A 71 8.56 1.16 -6.68
CA PHE A 71 9.19 1.39 -5.38
C PHE A 71 9.10 0.18 -4.45
N ALA A 72 7.97 -0.56 -4.48
CA ALA A 72 7.85 -1.80 -3.73
C ALA A 72 8.80 -2.89 -4.24
N SER A 73 9.06 -2.96 -5.56
CA SER A 73 10.04 -3.88 -6.13
C SER A 73 11.46 -3.61 -5.60
N VAL A 74 11.85 -2.33 -5.57
CA VAL A 74 13.15 -1.91 -5.02
C VAL A 74 13.22 -2.20 -3.52
N HIS A 75 12.16 -1.88 -2.77
CA HIS A 75 12.10 -2.11 -1.32
C HIS A 75 12.18 -3.60 -0.98
N LEU A 76 11.46 -4.47 -1.71
CA LEU A 76 11.52 -5.92 -1.53
C LEU A 76 12.95 -6.44 -1.72
N LEU A 77 13.57 -6.09 -2.84
CA LEU A 77 14.94 -6.52 -3.14
C LEU A 77 15.93 -6.00 -2.11
N LEU A 78 15.70 -4.81 -1.55
CA LEU A 78 16.55 -4.25 -0.51
C LEU A 78 16.34 -4.95 0.84
N ILE A 79 15.12 -5.36 1.18
CA ILE A 79 14.83 -6.21 2.35
C ILE A 79 15.60 -7.55 2.24
N GLN A 80 15.64 -8.12 1.05
CA GLN A 80 16.35 -9.38 0.77
C GLN A 80 17.87 -9.22 0.70
N ASN A 81 18.36 -7.99 0.45
CA ASN A 81 19.79 -7.66 0.33
C ASN A 81 20.17 -6.49 1.24
N PRO A 82 20.06 -6.62 2.58
CA PRO A 82 20.23 -5.49 3.52
C PRO A 82 21.67 -5.00 3.65
N SER A 83 22.64 -5.70 3.08
CA SER A 83 24.05 -5.27 3.03
C SER A 83 24.36 -4.29 1.91
N GLU A 84 23.43 -4.03 0.99
CA GLU A 84 23.60 -3.07 -0.08
C GLU A 84 23.68 -1.63 0.45
N GLU A 85 24.48 -0.79 -0.20
CA GLU A 85 24.74 0.58 0.25
C GLU A 85 23.47 1.42 0.39
N LEU A 86 22.48 1.17 -0.46
CA LEU A 86 21.18 1.84 -0.43
C LEU A 86 20.43 1.63 0.90
N ALA A 87 20.63 0.48 1.59
CA ALA A 87 19.92 0.16 2.83
C ALA A 87 20.13 1.21 3.94
N ARG A 88 21.29 1.87 3.97
CA ARG A 88 21.60 2.93 4.94
C ARG A 88 20.70 4.17 4.83
N TYR A 89 19.99 4.32 3.72
CA TYR A 89 19.04 5.42 3.49
C TYR A 89 17.58 5.01 3.73
N TYR A 90 17.31 3.71 3.96
CA TYR A 90 15.95 3.20 4.13
C TYR A 90 15.60 3.06 5.62
N PRO A 91 14.68 3.89 6.16
CA PRO A 91 14.31 3.84 7.57
C PRO A 91 13.75 2.49 8.00
N SER A 92 13.03 1.80 7.12
CA SER A 92 12.51 0.43 7.35
C SER A 92 13.58 -0.61 7.66
N LEU A 93 14.83 -0.34 7.29
CA LEU A 93 16.01 -1.20 7.51
C LEU A 93 16.98 -0.61 8.54
N GLY A 94 16.54 0.39 9.31
CA GLY A 94 17.37 1.07 10.32
C GLY A 94 18.25 2.18 9.76
N GLY A 95 18.11 2.51 8.47
CA GLY A 95 18.81 3.61 7.83
C GLY A 95 18.20 4.97 8.13
N THR A 96 18.81 6.01 7.58
CA THR A 96 18.31 7.40 7.72
C THR A 96 18.15 8.03 6.35
N PHE A 97 16.94 8.44 6.01
CA PHE A 97 16.69 9.14 4.75
C PHE A 97 17.43 10.48 4.69
N ASP A 98 18.09 10.72 3.58
CA ASP A 98 18.76 11.97 3.24
C ASP A 98 18.43 12.34 1.78
N ALA A 99 17.80 13.49 1.58
CA ALA A 99 17.41 13.99 0.25
C ALA A 99 18.61 14.54 -0.54
N SER A 100 19.67 13.76 -0.69
CA SER A 100 20.92 14.16 -1.34
C SER A 100 21.10 13.57 -2.75
N PRO A 101 21.92 14.20 -3.60
CA PRO A 101 22.31 13.60 -4.89
C PRO A 101 22.99 12.23 -4.73
N LEU A 102 23.70 12.00 -3.62
CA LEU A 102 24.38 10.74 -3.34
C LEU A 102 23.36 9.62 -3.07
N MET A 103 22.32 9.90 -2.26
CA MET A 103 21.23 8.96 -2.04
C MET A 103 20.56 8.55 -3.36
N PHE A 104 20.24 9.51 -4.22
CA PHE A 104 19.64 9.20 -5.52
C PHE A 104 20.59 8.40 -6.42
N LYS A 105 21.88 8.70 -6.39
CA LYS A 105 22.88 7.90 -7.11
C LYS A 105 22.90 6.45 -6.61
N CYS A 106 22.93 6.22 -5.29
CA CYS A 106 22.88 4.87 -4.71
C CYS A 106 21.58 4.15 -5.09
N PHE A 107 20.44 4.86 -5.11
CA PHE A 107 19.16 4.32 -5.55
C PHE A 107 19.21 3.88 -7.03
N LYS A 108 19.73 4.72 -7.90
CA LYS A 108 19.88 4.41 -9.33
C LYS A 108 20.83 3.24 -9.54
N ASP A 109 22.00 3.26 -8.91
CA ASP A 109 23.00 2.18 -9.02
C ASP A 109 22.41 0.83 -8.59
N PHE A 110 21.62 0.80 -7.48
CA PHE A 110 20.90 -0.37 -7.04
C PHE A 110 19.88 -0.83 -8.08
N CYS A 111 19.05 0.07 -8.61
CA CYS A 111 18.08 -0.25 -9.63
C CYS A 111 18.72 -0.84 -10.90
N MET A 112 19.85 -0.31 -11.31
CA MET A 112 20.57 -0.84 -12.49
C MET A 112 21.19 -2.20 -12.21
N LYS A 113 21.79 -2.39 -11.03
CA LYS A 113 22.35 -3.68 -10.57
C LYS A 113 21.31 -4.78 -10.53
N PHE A 114 20.11 -4.48 -10.01
CA PHE A 114 19.00 -5.44 -9.84
C PHE A 114 17.96 -5.33 -10.96
N SER A 115 18.27 -4.70 -12.08
CA SER A 115 17.27 -4.45 -13.14
C SER A 115 16.59 -5.71 -13.68
N PRO A 116 17.21 -6.90 -13.81
CA PRO A 116 16.52 -8.10 -14.24
C PRO A 116 15.43 -8.53 -13.22
N GLN A 117 15.76 -8.52 -11.92
CA GLN A 117 14.83 -8.92 -10.86
C GLN A 117 13.68 -7.91 -10.72
N ILE A 118 13.98 -6.60 -10.82
CA ILE A 118 12.95 -5.55 -10.82
C ILE A 118 11.96 -5.79 -11.97
N ARG A 119 12.44 -6.06 -13.19
CA ARG A 119 11.58 -6.34 -14.35
C ARG A 119 10.67 -7.57 -14.14
N GLU A 120 11.17 -8.60 -13.51
CA GLU A 120 10.41 -9.79 -13.18
C GLU A 120 9.29 -9.47 -12.18
N ILE A 121 9.61 -8.76 -11.10
CA ILE A 121 8.64 -8.33 -10.09
C ILE A 121 7.57 -7.43 -10.69
N LEU A 122 7.95 -6.45 -11.54
CA LEU A 122 7.03 -5.54 -12.20
C LEU A 122 6.00 -6.24 -13.09
N LYS A 123 6.34 -7.43 -13.63
CA LYS A 123 5.47 -8.24 -14.49
C LYS A 123 4.59 -9.22 -13.72
N SER A 124 5.04 -9.66 -12.54
CA SER A 124 4.41 -10.77 -11.81
C SER A 124 3.65 -10.36 -10.57
N ARG A 125 4.03 -9.26 -9.90
CA ARG A 125 3.41 -8.86 -8.64
C ARG A 125 2.28 -7.86 -8.83
N LEU A 126 1.32 -7.89 -7.89
CA LEU A 126 0.18 -6.97 -7.86
C LEU A 126 0.30 -6.03 -6.66
N VAL A 127 -0.17 -4.79 -6.84
CA VAL A 127 -0.30 -3.84 -5.74
C VAL A 127 -1.66 -4.05 -5.09
N GLN A 128 -1.67 -4.67 -3.91
CA GLN A 128 -2.87 -4.83 -3.09
C GLN A 128 -2.64 -4.20 -1.72
N THR A 129 -3.58 -3.38 -1.27
CA THR A 129 -3.43 -2.65 -0.02
C THR A 129 -4.04 -3.42 1.14
N ASN A 130 -3.21 -3.80 2.11
CA ASN A 130 -3.62 -4.34 3.40
C ASN A 130 -3.40 -3.28 4.48
N GLU A 131 -4.44 -2.52 4.85
CA GLU A 131 -4.35 -1.43 5.82
C GLU A 131 -5.13 -1.78 7.09
N VAL A 132 -4.41 -2.25 8.08
CA VAL A 132 -5.00 -2.69 9.35
C VAL A 132 -5.61 -1.55 10.17
N GLN A 133 -5.22 -0.30 9.91
CA GLN A 133 -5.82 0.86 10.58
C GLN A 133 -7.33 1.00 10.31
N ARG A 134 -7.84 0.38 9.24
CA ARG A 134 -9.29 0.31 8.96
C ARG A 134 -10.08 -0.35 10.10
N CYS A 135 -9.45 -1.19 10.92
CA CYS A 135 -10.08 -1.77 12.11
C CYS A 135 -10.68 -0.70 13.03
N ALA A 136 -10.08 0.51 13.08
CA ALA A 136 -10.61 1.63 13.85
C ALA A 136 -11.98 2.17 13.36
N LEU A 137 -12.36 1.86 12.12
CA LEU A 137 -13.67 2.18 11.57
C LEU A 137 -14.60 0.97 11.58
N LEU A 138 -14.05 -0.23 11.40
CA LEU A 138 -14.84 -1.46 11.28
C LEU A 138 -15.37 -1.92 12.62
N LEU A 139 -14.56 -1.91 13.69
CA LEU A 139 -15.00 -2.36 15.01
C LEU A 139 -16.21 -1.56 15.55
N PRO A 140 -16.21 -0.22 15.56
CA PRO A 140 -17.39 0.53 15.99
C PRO A 140 -18.60 0.29 15.10
N SER A 141 -18.43 0.04 13.80
CA SER A 141 -19.52 -0.29 12.89
C SER A 141 -20.15 -1.67 13.23
N VAL A 142 -19.32 -2.66 13.52
CA VAL A 142 -19.76 -4.00 13.94
C VAL A 142 -20.47 -3.93 15.30
N ASN A 143 -19.92 -3.16 16.26
CA ASN A 143 -20.58 -2.93 17.55
C ASN A 143 -21.97 -2.29 17.38
N PHE A 144 -22.08 -1.29 16.51
CA PHE A 144 -23.37 -0.66 16.21
C PHE A 144 -24.38 -1.65 15.63
N VAL A 145 -23.98 -2.45 14.63
CA VAL A 145 -24.85 -3.48 14.04
C VAL A 145 -25.31 -4.49 15.09
N SER A 146 -24.40 -4.93 15.96
CA SER A 146 -24.70 -5.86 17.04
C SER A 146 -25.72 -5.27 18.02
N GLN A 147 -25.54 -4.02 18.43
CA GLN A 147 -26.49 -3.31 19.29
C GLN A 147 -27.89 -3.19 18.64
N GLN A 148 -27.96 -2.78 17.38
CA GLN A 148 -29.23 -2.59 16.67
C GLN A 148 -29.97 -3.90 16.43
N SER A 149 -29.24 -4.99 16.17
CA SER A 149 -29.86 -6.32 15.92
C SER A 149 -30.17 -7.10 17.20
N GLY A 150 -29.61 -6.71 18.34
CA GLY A 150 -29.65 -7.48 19.58
C GLY A 150 -28.84 -8.79 19.52
N GLN A 151 -27.98 -8.96 18.50
CA GLN A 151 -27.18 -10.17 18.31
C GLN A 151 -25.73 -9.92 18.75
N SER A 152 -25.23 -10.72 19.69
CA SER A 152 -23.83 -10.66 20.15
C SER A 152 -22.90 -11.64 19.41
N LYS A 153 -23.45 -12.57 18.64
CA LYS A 153 -22.69 -13.54 17.84
C LYS A 153 -22.86 -13.23 16.37
N LEU A 154 -21.76 -12.96 15.69
CA LEU A 154 -21.75 -12.55 14.28
C LEU A 154 -20.79 -13.42 13.46
N ALA A 155 -21.14 -13.64 12.20
CA ALA A 155 -20.19 -14.05 11.16
C ALA A 155 -19.82 -12.82 10.33
N LEU A 156 -18.56 -12.71 9.95
CA LEU A 156 -18.06 -11.61 9.10
C LEU A 156 -17.74 -12.13 7.71
N VAL A 157 -18.23 -11.42 6.70
CA VAL A 157 -17.88 -11.64 5.30
C VAL A 157 -17.21 -10.35 4.78
N ASP A 158 -15.98 -10.46 4.26
CA ASP A 158 -15.23 -9.34 3.66
C ASP A 158 -15.03 -9.63 2.17
N VAL A 159 -15.58 -8.76 1.31
CA VAL A 159 -15.44 -8.84 -0.15
C VAL A 159 -14.34 -7.87 -0.58
N GLY A 160 -13.32 -8.40 -1.26
CA GLY A 160 -12.06 -7.69 -1.49
C GLY A 160 -11.13 -7.78 -0.29
N VAL A 161 -11.09 -8.95 0.33
CA VAL A 161 -10.43 -9.20 1.61
C VAL A 161 -8.91 -9.07 1.56
N SER A 162 -8.30 -9.24 0.39
CA SER A 162 -6.85 -9.27 0.22
C SER A 162 -6.17 -10.26 1.20
N GLY A 163 -5.40 -9.80 2.18
CA GLY A 163 -4.74 -10.64 3.18
C GLY A 163 -5.51 -10.82 4.50
N GLY A 164 -6.75 -10.34 4.61
CA GLY A 164 -7.62 -10.58 5.77
C GLY A 164 -7.34 -9.73 7.02
N LEU A 165 -6.51 -8.70 6.94
CA LEU A 165 -6.16 -7.90 8.13
C LEU A 165 -7.34 -7.15 8.75
N ASN A 166 -8.40 -6.86 7.99
CA ASN A 166 -9.64 -6.28 8.51
C ASN A 166 -10.34 -7.18 9.54
N PHE A 167 -10.17 -8.51 9.43
CA PHE A 167 -10.75 -9.47 10.36
C PHE A 167 -10.11 -9.48 11.76
N LEU A 168 -9.04 -8.70 11.94
CA LEU A 168 -8.38 -8.55 13.25
C LEU A 168 -9.04 -7.47 14.12
N MET A 169 -10.11 -6.82 13.67
CA MET A 169 -10.73 -5.68 14.34
C MET A 169 -11.14 -5.98 15.80
N ASP A 170 -11.66 -7.17 16.09
CA ASP A 170 -12.05 -7.60 17.43
C ASP A 170 -10.87 -8.00 18.33
N LYS A 171 -9.68 -8.13 17.75
CA LYS A 171 -8.43 -8.49 18.43
C LYS A 171 -7.47 -7.31 18.59
N THR A 172 -7.86 -6.13 18.14
CA THR A 172 -7.07 -4.91 18.13
C THR A 172 -7.41 -4.06 19.36
N HIS A 173 -6.44 -3.29 19.88
CA HIS A 173 -6.71 -2.21 20.82
C HIS A 173 -6.70 -0.87 20.10
N ILE A 174 -7.83 -0.17 20.10
CA ILE A 174 -8.04 1.08 19.40
C ILE A 174 -8.19 2.21 20.42
N LYS A 175 -7.35 3.25 20.29
CA LYS A 175 -7.40 4.48 21.09
C LYS A 175 -7.83 5.64 20.19
N TYR A 176 -8.90 6.31 20.54
CA TYR A 176 -9.34 7.51 19.84
C TYR A 176 -8.85 8.77 20.53
N THR A 177 -8.61 9.82 19.78
CA THR A 177 -8.17 11.13 20.32
C THR A 177 -9.21 11.79 21.25
N THR A 178 -10.46 11.31 21.24
CA THR A 178 -11.52 11.67 22.21
C THR A 178 -11.32 11.08 23.61
N GLY A 179 -10.33 10.18 23.78
CA GLY A 179 -10.08 9.46 25.04
C GLY A 179 -10.82 8.11 25.14
N GLN A 180 -11.75 7.82 24.22
CA GLN A 180 -12.41 6.50 24.18
C GLN A 180 -11.47 5.42 23.66
N THR A 181 -11.68 4.19 24.14
CA THR A 181 -10.97 2.99 23.67
C THR A 181 -11.96 1.92 23.28
N LEU A 182 -11.61 1.10 22.29
CA LEU A 182 -12.37 -0.10 21.88
C LEU A 182 -11.44 -1.28 21.69
N GLY A 183 -12.01 -2.49 21.82
CA GLY A 183 -11.31 -3.74 21.54
C GLY A 183 -10.49 -4.26 22.71
N GLN A 184 -9.47 -5.06 22.45
CA GLN A 184 -8.71 -5.78 23.48
C GLN A 184 -7.57 -4.94 24.04
N GLU A 185 -7.69 -4.49 25.28
CA GLU A 185 -6.70 -3.62 25.93
C GLU A 185 -5.27 -4.17 25.91
N ASN A 186 -5.11 -5.49 26.08
CA ASN A 186 -3.81 -6.16 26.08
C ASN A 186 -3.35 -6.64 24.68
N SER A 187 -3.97 -6.17 23.62
CA SER A 187 -3.55 -6.54 22.25
C SER A 187 -2.15 -5.99 21.95
N SER A 188 -1.35 -6.80 21.27
CA SER A 188 -0.07 -6.34 20.69
C SER A 188 -0.28 -5.38 19.51
N LEU A 189 -1.47 -5.39 18.90
CA LEU A 189 -1.83 -4.50 17.80
C LEU A 189 -2.56 -3.27 18.36
N GLN A 190 -1.84 -2.16 18.42
CA GLN A 190 -2.33 -0.87 18.90
C GLN A 190 -2.64 0.04 17.72
N ILE A 191 -3.81 0.65 17.69
CA ILE A 191 -4.20 1.64 16.69
C ILE A 191 -4.58 2.94 17.38
N LEU A 192 -3.92 4.02 17.01
CA LEU A 192 -4.33 5.38 17.37
C LEU A 192 -5.15 5.95 16.21
N CYS A 193 -6.36 6.43 16.50
CA CYS A 193 -7.27 6.98 15.50
C CYS A 193 -7.72 8.38 15.90
N GLU A 194 -7.52 9.34 15.01
CA GLU A 194 -8.10 10.68 15.16
C GLU A 194 -9.60 10.62 14.88
N SER A 195 -10.41 11.08 15.85
CA SER A 195 -11.86 11.22 15.68
C SER A 195 -12.25 12.68 15.71
N LYS A 196 -12.98 13.14 14.68
CA LYS A 196 -13.46 14.51 14.56
C LYS A 196 -14.99 14.52 14.46
N GLY A 197 -15.64 15.02 15.52
CA GLY A 197 -17.05 15.40 15.49
C GLY A 197 -18.07 14.28 15.42
N VAL A 198 -17.66 13.00 15.48
CA VAL A 198 -18.55 11.85 15.50
C VAL A 198 -18.37 11.12 16.83
N PRO A 199 -19.45 10.88 17.61
CA PRO A 199 -19.38 10.05 18.80
C PRO A 199 -18.97 8.61 18.40
N ILE A 200 -17.98 8.06 19.10
CA ILE A 200 -17.65 6.65 18.97
C ILE A 200 -18.70 5.86 19.77
N PRO A 201 -19.40 4.85 19.18
CA PRO A 201 -20.31 4.00 19.92
C PRO A 201 -19.63 3.38 21.15
N GLU A 202 -20.38 3.21 22.22
CA GLU A 202 -19.89 2.46 23.38
C GLU A 202 -19.50 1.04 22.98
N GLU A 203 -18.54 0.49 23.72
CA GLU A 203 -18.11 -0.87 23.46
C GLU A 203 -19.26 -1.84 23.67
N HIS A 204 -19.57 -2.63 22.64
CA HIS A 204 -20.47 -3.75 22.73
C HIS A 204 -19.68 -5.04 22.47
N ARG A 205 -19.72 -5.96 23.41
CA ARG A 205 -18.97 -7.21 23.28
C ARG A 205 -19.59 -8.09 22.20
N VAL A 206 -18.85 -8.22 21.11
CA VAL A 206 -19.23 -9.07 19.96
C VAL A 206 -18.32 -10.29 19.92
N GLU A 207 -18.91 -11.45 19.72
CA GLU A 207 -18.21 -12.71 19.46
C GLU A 207 -18.26 -13.00 17.95
N ILE A 208 -17.10 -12.98 17.31
CA ILE A 208 -16.98 -13.31 15.88
C ILE A 208 -16.82 -14.82 15.74
N MET A 209 -17.89 -15.46 15.30
CA MET A 209 -17.99 -16.92 15.17
C MET A 209 -17.26 -17.43 13.93
N GLU A 210 -17.29 -16.67 12.84
CA GLU A 210 -16.74 -17.08 11.56
C GLU A 210 -16.22 -15.87 10.78
N ARG A 211 -15.15 -16.06 10.00
CA ARG A 211 -14.53 -15.05 9.12
C ARG A 211 -14.37 -15.65 7.73
N ILE A 212 -15.09 -15.09 6.77
CA ILE A 212 -15.10 -15.54 5.37
C ILE A 212 -14.59 -14.41 4.49
N GLY A 213 -13.45 -14.62 3.87
CA GLY A 213 -12.84 -13.67 2.94
C GLY A 213 -13.10 -14.08 1.49
N ILE A 214 -13.57 -13.14 0.67
CA ILE A 214 -13.82 -13.34 -0.76
C ILE A 214 -12.93 -12.35 -1.52
N ASP A 215 -12.11 -12.85 -2.45
CA ASP A 215 -11.23 -12.02 -3.29
C ASP A 215 -10.94 -12.70 -4.62
N LEU A 216 -10.66 -11.91 -5.66
CA LEU A 216 -10.17 -12.41 -6.94
C LEU A 216 -8.73 -12.96 -6.82
N ASN A 217 -7.95 -12.40 -5.90
CA ASN A 217 -6.59 -12.79 -5.64
C ASN A 217 -6.32 -12.76 -4.11
N PRO A 218 -6.83 -13.76 -3.35
CA PRO A 218 -6.60 -13.80 -1.91
C PRO A 218 -5.10 -14.00 -1.61
N ILE A 219 -4.59 -13.25 -0.63
CA ILE A 219 -3.19 -13.28 -0.23
C ILE A 219 -3.02 -14.10 1.04
N ASN A 220 -2.11 -15.08 1.01
CA ASN A 220 -1.70 -15.78 2.21
C ASN A 220 -0.55 -15.02 2.91
N LEU A 221 -0.88 -14.10 3.82
CA LEU A 221 0.13 -13.33 4.58
C LEU A 221 0.96 -14.19 5.57
N LEU A 222 0.66 -15.47 5.73
CA LEU A 222 1.49 -16.42 6.50
C LEU A 222 2.57 -17.08 5.64
N ASP A 223 2.48 -16.95 4.32
CA ASP A 223 3.56 -17.27 3.40
C ASP A 223 4.62 -16.14 3.47
N GLU A 224 5.90 -16.52 3.51
CA GLU A 224 7.00 -15.59 3.73
C GLU A 224 7.16 -14.62 2.55
N ASP A 225 7.07 -15.10 1.32
CA ASP A 225 7.21 -14.28 0.11
C ASP A 225 6.07 -13.27 -0.02
N GLU A 226 4.83 -13.69 0.24
CA GLU A 226 3.67 -12.81 0.23
C GLU A 226 3.72 -11.80 1.38
N CYS A 227 4.18 -12.20 2.55
CA CYS A 227 4.37 -11.30 3.69
C CYS A 227 5.43 -10.24 3.40
N GLN A 228 6.59 -10.64 2.86
CA GLN A 228 7.67 -9.71 2.48
C GLN A 228 7.22 -8.75 1.37
N TRP A 229 6.47 -9.23 0.37
CA TRP A 229 5.90 -8.37 -0.66
C TRP A 229 4.95 -7.32 -0.08
N ASN A 230 4.03 -7.73 0.79
CA ASN A 230 3.09 -6.82 1.43
C ASN A 230 3.78 -5.82 2.38
N LEU A 231 4.86 -6.24 3.05
CA LEU A 231 5.71 -5.34 3.82
C LEU A 231 6.39 -4.31 2.92
N ALA A 232 6.89 -4.74 1.75
CA ALA A 232 7.56 -3.86 0.79
C ALA A 232 6.61 -2.83 0.16
N LEU A 233 5.31 -3.09 0.10
CA LEU A 233 4.29 -2.14 -0.34
C LEU A 233 4.07 -1.00 0.68
N ILE A 234 4.48 -1.16 1.93
CA ILE A 234 4.48 -0.08 2.93
C ILE A 234 5.70 0.80 2.68
N TRP A 235 5.47 2.11 2.61
CA TRP A 235 6.56 3.05 2.33
C TRP A 235 7.62 3.03 3.44
N PRO A 236 8.91 3.03 3.11
CA PRO A 236 9.99 2.70 4.05
C PRO A 236 10.17 3.69 5.21
N ASP A 237 9.64 4.90 5.09
CA ASP A 237 9.64 5.93 6.13
C ASP A 237 8.34 5.95 6.98
N GLN A 238 7.39 5.06 6.71
CA GLN A 238 6.18 4.88 7.51
C GLN A 238 6.37 3.81 8.61
N LEU A 239 7.31 4.05 9.54
CA LEU A 239 7.72 3.06 10.54
C LEU A 239 6.57 2.56 11.43
N GLU A 240 5.68 3.45 11.85
CA GLU A 240 4.51 3.04 12.64
C GLU A 240 3.59 2.07 11.88
N ARG A 241 3.43 2.27 10.58
CA ARG A 241 2.63 1.39 9.73
C ARG A 241 3.29 0.03 9.56
N ILE A 242 4.62 0.01 9.42
CA ILE A 242 5.43 -1.22 9.37
C ILE A 242 5.26 -2.02 10.67
N GLU A 243 5.38 -1.38 11.83
CA GLU A 243 5.24 -2.06 13.12
C GLU A 243 3.80 -2.56 13.36
N ARG A 244 2.79 -1.78 12.96
CA ARG A 244 1.39 -2.26 12.98
C ARG A 244 1.18 -3.48 12.08
N PHE A 245 1.76 -3.48 10.88
CA PHE A 245 1.69 -4.63 9.98
C PHE A 245 2.33 -5.87 10.62
N LYS A 246 3.55 -5.76 11.15
CA LYS A 246 4.23 -6.87 11.84
C LYS A 246 3.40 -7.41 13.01
N SER A 247 2.82 -6.53 13.82
CA SER A 247 1.94 -6.91 14.94
C SER A 247 0.68 -7.62 14.45
N ALA A 248 0.10 -7.15 13.35
CA ALA A 248 -1.07 -7.77 12.72
C ALA A 248 -0.75 -9.19 12.22
N ILE A 249 0.41 -9.41 11.61
CA ILE A 249 0.84 -10.75 11.16
C ILE A 249 0.95 -11.72 12.35
N GLN A 250 1.44 -11.27 13.51
CA GLN A 250 1.49 -12.13 14.71
C GLN A 250 0.09 -12.55 15.19
N LEU A 251 -0.88 -11.63 15.17
CA LEU A 251 -2.27 -11.93 15.53
C LEU A 251 -2.94 -12.84 14.48
N LEU A 252 -2.62 -12.65 13.21
CA LEU A 252 -3.19 -13.43 12.11
C LEU A 252 -2.87 -14.93 12.24
N LYS A 253 -1.69 -15.29 12.74
CA LYS A 253 -1.28 -16.68 13.00
C LYS A 253 -2.29 -17.45 13.87
N ASN A 254 -3.00 -16.74 14.76
CA ASN A 254 -3.95 -17.30 15.70
C ASN A 254 -5.41 -16.92 15.37
N THR A 255 -5.67 -16.47 14.13
CA THR A 255 -6.97 -16.04 13.67
C THR A 255 -7.36 -16.82 12.43
N PRO A 256 -8.17 -17.89 12.57
CA PRO A 256 -8.60 -18.66 11.42
C PRO A 256 -9.50 -17.81 10.51
N ILE A 257 -9.22 -17.84 9.22
CA ILE A 257 -9.96 -17.16 8.16
C ILE A 257 -10.18 -18.17 7.04
N SER A 258 -11.41 -18.30 6.57
CA SER A 258 -11.75 -19.09 5.38
C SER A 258 -11.70 -18.18 4.16
N PHE A 259 -10.81 -18.45 3.22
CA PHE A 259 -10.72 -17.72 1.96
C PHE A 259 -11.45 -18.46 0.86
N SER A 260 -12.22 -17.74 0.08
CA SER A 260 -12.91 -18.24 -1.13
C SER A 260 -12.47 -17.37 -2.32
N PRO A 261 -11.85 -17.93 -3.35
CA PRO A 261 -11.65 -17.21 -4.62
C PRO A 261 -12.99 -17.00 -5.31
N CYS A 262 -13.13 -15.86 -6.00
CA CYS A 262 -14.29 -15.55 -6.83
C CYS A 262 -14.20 -16.18 -8.22
#